data_0d775b50a3c6099cf1e5eb495cd5253a
#
_entry.id   0d775b50a3c6099cf1e5eb495cd5253a
#
_cell.length_a   1.000
_cell.length_b   1.000
_cell.length_c   1.000
_cell.angle_alpha   90.00
_cell.angle_beta   90.00
_cell.angle_gamma   90.00
#
_symmetry.space_group_name_H-M   'P 1'
#
loop_
_entity.id
_entity.type
_entity.pdbx_description
1 polymer ?
#
loop_
_entity_poly.entity_id
_entity_poly.type
_entity_poly.pdbx_seq_one_letter_code
_entity_poly.pdbx_strand_id
1 'polypeptide(L)'
;MAQAQTPDYVILGAGVIGLTTALELSTRYPGSSIAILAKQLPGDRSVEYCSPWAGANWLSVATDGGRQEGWDRVTYDKFGELADEKGNETGIKRVPIRAWFDREVEEAGVLTSEGEGKGKIWYRELTGLRFLEEGKPEGSVFGFECGSFVVDVQKYLPW
;
A
#
# COMPACT_ATOMS: atom_id res chain seq x y z
N MET A 1 -4.05 -1.31 44.90
CA MET A 1 -3.81 -2.00 43.64
C MET A 1 -4.66 -1.27 42.58
N ALA A 2 -4.03 -0.69 41.56
CA ALA A 2 -4.79 -0.09 40.48
C ALA A 2 -5.56 -1.20 39.74
N GLN A 3 -6.87 -1.06 39.57
CA GLN A 3 -7.64 -1.97 38.74
C GLN A 3 -7.09 -1.86 37.30
N ALA A 4 -6.73 -2.99 36.71
CA ALA A 4 -6.37 -3.03 35.31
C ALA A 4 -7.58 -2.59 34.49
N GLN A 5 -7.50 -1.42 33.86
CA GLN A 5 -8.55 -0.90 33.03
C GLN A 5 -8.62 -1.73 31.75
N THR A 6 -9.77 -2.31 31.46
CA THR A 6 -9.97 -3.05 30.20
C THR A 6 -9.97 -2.05 29.03
N PRO A 7 -9.14 -2.24 28.01
CA PRO A 7 -9.13 -1.36 26.86
C PRO A 7 -10.44 -1.50 26.05
N ASP A 8 -10.86 -0.40 25.40
CA ASP A 8 -12.04 -0.40 24.54
C ASP A 8 -11.81 -1.23 23.27
N TYR A 9 -10.57 -1.25 22.75
CA TYR A 9 -10.16 -2.03 21.59
C TYR A 9 -8.87 -2.78 21.85
N VAL A 10 -8.80 -4.02 21.36
CA VAL A 10 -7.58 -4.83 21.35
C VAL A 10 -7.26 -5.24 19.94
N ILE A 11 -6.04 -4.93 19.49
CA ILE A 11 -5.53 -5.26 18.16
C ILE A 11 -4.47 -6.33 18.30
N LEU A 12 -4.58 -7.40 17.54
CA LEU A 12 -3.59 -8.47 17.50
C LEU A 12 -2.62 -8.25 16.34
N GLY A 13 -1.34 -8.06 16.66
CA GLY A 13 -0.26 -7.82 15.72
C GLY A 13 0.07 -6.34 15.54
N ALA A 14 1.37 -6.04 15.49
CA ALA A 14 1.92 -4.69 15.27
C ALA A 14 2.59 -4.56 13.89
N GLY A 15 2.11 -5.30 12.89
CA GLY A 15 2.46 -5.08 11.49
C GLY A 15 1.72 -3.87 10.91
N VAL A 16 1.96 -3.54 9.65
CA VAL A 16 1.35 -2.38 8.98
C VAL A 16 -0.17 -2.35 9.14
N ILE A 17 -0.86 -3.50 9.04
CA ILE A 17 -2.32 -3.56 9.18
C ILE A 17 -2.75 -3.19 10.59
N GLY A 18 -2.14 -3.80 11.62
CA GLY A 18 -2.49 -3.54 13.02
C GLY A 18 -2.21 -2.10 13.43
N LEU A 19 -1.06 -1.56 13.04
CA LEU A 19 -0.68 -0.17 13.34
C LEU A 19 -1.62 0.83 12.64
N THR A 20 -1.91 0.64 11.35
CA THR A 20 -2.86 1.48 10.62
C THR A 20 -4.26 1.41 11.21
N THR A 21 -4.71 0.20 11.62
CA THR A 21 -6.00 0.03 12.30
C THR A 21 -6.04 0.80 13.62
N ALA A 22 -4.97 0.74 14.42
CA ALA A 22 -4.88 1.50 15.67
C ALA A 22 -4.97 3.01 15.43
N LEU A 23 -4.25 3.51 14.43
CA LEU A 23 -4.25 4.91 14.04
C LEU A 23 -5.65 5.36 13.59
N GLU A 24 -6.29 4.60 12.72
CA GLU A 24 -7.66 4.90 12.26
C GLU A 24 -8.68 4.88 13.41
N LEU A 25 -8.60 3.92 14.32
CA LEU A 25 -9.48 3.86 15.49
C LEU A 25 -9.26 5.05 16.41
N SER A 26 -8.00 5.44 16.67
CA SER A 26 -7.69 6.59 17.52
C SER A 26 -8.21 7.91 16.93
N THR A 27 -8.19 8.02 15.60
CA THR A 27 -8.71 9.17 14.88
C THR A 27 -10.24 9.23 14.87
N ARG A 28 -10.89 8.08 14.64
CA ARG A 28 -12.36 8.00 14.55
C ARG A 28 -13.05 8.03 15.91
N TYR A 29 -12.39 7.52 16.95
CA TYR A 29 -12.91 7.43 18.30
C TYR A 29 -11.94 8.07 19.31
N PRO A 30 -11.80 9.40 19.25
CA PRO A 30 -10.89 10.09 20.16
C PRO A 30 -11.31 9.88 21.61
N GLY A 31 -10.36 9.47 22.44
CA GLY A 31 -10.59 9.16 23.84
C GLY A 31 -10.81 7.68 24.14
N SER A 32 -10.94 6.81 23.14
CA SER A 32 -10.94 5.37 23.34
C SER A 32 -9.56 4.85 23.68
N SER A 33 -9.50 3.89 24.59
CA SER A 33 -8.28 3.18 24.96
C SER A 33 -8.03 2.02 23.99
N ILE A 34 -6.83 1.98 23.38
CA ILE A 34 -6.45 0.97 22.40
C ILE A 34 -5.23 0.23 22.92
N ALA A 35 -5.28 -1.10 22.95
CA ALA A 35 -4.14 -1.95 23.25
C ALA A 35 -3.73 -2.75 22.00
N ILE A 36 -2.42 -2.80 21.74
CA ILE A 36 -1.85 -3.66 20.69
C ILE A 36 -1.11 -4.80 21.38
N LEU A 37 -1.52 -6.04 21.07
CA LEU A 37 -0.84 -7.25 21.52
C LEU A 37 -0.06 -7.85 20.36
N ALA A 38 1.24 -7.92 20.47
CA ALA A 38 2.10 -8.42 19.42
C ALA A 38 3.33 -9.15 19.98
N LYS A 39 3.80 -10.16 19.24
CA LYS A 39 5.05 -10.85 19.52
C LYS A 39 6.25 -10.01 19.06
N GLN A 40 6.10 -9.32 17.93
CA GLN A 40 7.10 -8.42 17.38
C GLN A 40 6.53 -7.00 17.28
N LEU A 41 7.39 -6.01 17.45
CA LEU A 41 7.08 -4.59 17.38
C LEU A 41 7.92 -3.89 16.30
N PRO A 42 7.56 -2.66 15.86
CA PRO A 42 8.40 -1.87 14.97
C PRO A 42 9.85 -1.76 15.48
N GLY A 43 10.81 -2.07 14.60
CA GLY A 43 12.22 -2.20 14.95
C GLY A 43 12.72 -3.64 15.07
N ASP A 44 11.84 -4.61 15.35
CA ASP A 44 12.21 -6.03 15.36
C ASP A 44 12.48 -6.55 13.95
N ARG A 45 13.46 -7.47 13.84
CA ARG A 45 13.91 -8.09 12.57
C ARG A 45 13.69 -9.60 12.56
N SER A 46 12.59 -10.05 13.15
CA SER A 46 12.22 -11.46 13.13
C SER A 46 11.75 -11.89 11.74
N VAL A 47 12.08 -13.11 11.32
CA VAL A 47 11.55 -13.75 10.09
C VAL A 47 10.04 -14.01 10.16
N GLU A 48 9.47 -14.02 11.37
CA GLU A 48 8.03 -14.16 11.60
C GLU A 48 7.29 -12.81 11.51
N TYR A 49 8.00 -11.70 11.33
CA TYR A 49 7.45 -10.35 11.24
C TYR A 49 7.59 -9.83 9.80
N CYS A 50 6.55 -9.96 8.99
CA CYS A 50 6.58 -9.68 7.55
C CYS A 50 6.84 -8.19 7.24
N SER A 51 6.19 -7.26 7.94
CA SER A 51 6.17 -5.84 7.56
C SER A 51 7.55 -5.18 7.42
N PRO A 52 8.57 -5.45 8.28
CA PRO A 52 9.89 -4.86 8.12
C PRO A 52 10.68 -5.33 6.88
N TRP A 53 10.25 -6.41 6.25
CA TRP A 53 10.91 -7.01 5.09
C TRP A 53 10.19 -6.72 3.77
N ALA A 54 9.02 -6.10 3.83
CA ALA A 54 8.32 -5.62 2.65
C ALA A 54 9.14 -4.53 1.97
N GLY A 55 9.21 -4.50 0.64
CA GLY A 55 10.04 -3.59 -0.14
C GLY A 55 10.01 -2.12 0.30
N ALA A 56 8.92 -1.39 0.24
CA ALA A 56 7.68 -1.65 -0.48
C ALA A 56 7.50 -0.60 -1.58
N ASN A 57 6.63 -0.89 -2.53
CA ASN A 57 6.16 0.10 -3.50
C ASN A 57 4.63 -0.03 -3.67
N TRP A 58 3.99 1.06 -4.08
CA TRP A 58 2.58 1.01 -4.44
C TRP A 58 2.45 0.57 -5.90
N LEU A 59 1.71 -0.48 -6.15
CA LEU A 59 1.21 -0.87 -7.46
C LEU A 59 -0.08 -1.67 -7.24
N SER A 60 -1.18 -1.21 -7.82
CA SER A 60 -2.44 -1.94 -7.70
C SER A 60 -2.41 -3.24 -8.49
N VAL A 61 -2.90 -4.29 -7.84
CA VAL A 61 -3.22 -5.57 -8.46
C VAL A 61 -4.73 -5.85 -8.42
N ALA A 62 -5.51 -4.87 -7.95
CA ALA A 62 -6.96 -4.97 -7.90
C ALA A 62 -7.56 -4.77 -9.30
N THR A 63 -8.53 -5.61 -9.64
CA THR A 63 -9.22 -5.59 -10.93
C THR A 63 -10.72 -5.87 -10.76
N ASP A 64 -11.27 -5.61 -9.58
CA ASP A 64 -12.66 -5.97 -9.24
C ASP A 64 -13.71 -4.94 -9.70
N GLY A 65 -13.28 -3.83 -10.29
CA GLY A 65 -14.16 -2.72 -10.69
C GLY A 65 -14.90 -2.08 -9.52
N GLY A 66 -14.38 -2.24 -8.29
CA GLY A 66 -15.14 -1.92 -7.09
C GLY A 66 -14.31 -1.67 -5.85
N ARG A 67 -14.53 -2.52 -4.83
CA ARG A 67 -14.07 -2.25 -3.47
C ARG A 67 -12.55 -2.30 -3.30
N GLN A 68 -11.88 -3.24 -3.95
CA GLN A 68 -10.42 -3.37 -3.84
C GLN A 68 -9.70 -2.23 -4.57
N GLU A 69 -10.17 -1.87 -5.77
CA GLU A 69 -9.67 -0.71 -6.50
C GLU A 69 -9.86 0.58 -5.68
N GLY A 70 -11.02 0.70 -4.99
CA GLY A 70 -11.28 1.82 -4.07
C GLY A 70 -10.31 1.88 -2.90
N TRP A 71 -9.93 0.74 -2.30
CA TRP A 71 -8.94 0.70 -1.22
C TRP A 71 -7.54 1.08 -1.68
N ASP A 72 -7.14 0.58 -2.85
CA ASP A 72 -5.85 0.92 -3.45
C ASP A 72 -5.76 2.41 -3.78
N ARG A 73 -6.86 3.00 -4.26
CA ARG A 73 -6.95 4.44 -4.50
C ARG A 73 -6.76 5.26 -3.22
N VAL A 74 -7.46 4.91 -2.14
CA VAL A 74 -7.30 5.57 -0.84
C VAL A 74 -5.86 5.52 -0.36
N THR A 75 -5.19 4.37 -0.55
CA THR A 75 -3.77 4.23 -0.19
C THR A 75 -2.87 5.11 -1.05
N TYR A 76 -3.14 5.20 -2.36
CA TYR A 76 -2.38 6.06 -3.28
C TYR A 76 -2.47 7.53 -2.86
N ASP A 77 -3.70 8.00 -2.62
CA ASP A 77 -3.96 9.39 -2.21
C ASP A 77 -3.26 9.68 -0.87
N LYS A 78 -3.37 8.77 0.11
CA LYS A 78 -2.73 8.93 1.41
C LYS A 78 -1.20 8.93 1.35
N PHE A 79 -0.62 8.08 0.53
CA PHE A 79 0.83 8.09 0.30
C PHE A 79 1.28 9.38 -0.39
N GLY A 80 0.44 9.95 -1.27
CA GLY A 80 0.68 11.24 -1.87
C GLY A 80 0.78 12.35 -0.84
N GLU A 81 -0.20 12.47 0.05
CA GLU A 81 -0.19 13.43 1.14
C GLU A 81 1.06 13.28 2.02
N LEU A 82 1.34 12.06 2.46
CA LEU A 82 2.47 11.78 3.33
C LEU A 82 3.82 12.04 2.66
N ALA A 83 3.96 11.73 1.38
CA ALA A 83 5.20 12.01 0.62
C ALA A 83 5.47 13.51 0.51
N ASP A 84 4.41 14.29 0.28
CA ASP A 84 4.53 15.74 0.07
C ASP A 84 4.75 16.50 1.40
N GLU A 85 4.10 16.09 2.47
CA GLU A 85 4.16 16.77 3.76
C GLU A 85 5.28 16.25 4.67
N LYS A 86 5.53 14.95 4.67
CA LYS A 86 6.36 14.24 5.66
C LYS A 86 7.24 13.13 5.10
N GLY A 87 7.58 13.18 3.81
CA GLY A 87 8.31 12.11 3.13
C GLY A 87 9.65 11.73 3.79
N ASN A 88 10.37 12.69 4.35
CA ASN A 88 11.62 12.41 5.05
C ASN A 88 11.43 11.68 6.39
N GLU A 89 10.31 11.92 7.07
CA GLU A 89 9.97 11.29 8.35
C GLU A 89 9.39 9.89 8.11
N THR A 90 8.42 9.78 7.20
CA THR A 90 7.71 8.54 6.89
C THR A 90 8.50 7.57 6.03
N GLY A 91 9.51 8.06 5.30
CA GLY A 91 10.25 7.27 4.31
C GLY A 91 9.47 7.02 3.02
N ILE A 92 8.34 7.69 2.80
CA ILE A 92 7.57 7.59 1.55
C ILE A 92 8.12 8.59 0.53
N LYS A 93 8.33 8.12 -0.70
CA LYS A 93 8.81 8.96 -1.81
C LYS A 93 8.05 8.66 -3.08
N ARG A 94 7.72 9.70 -3.85
CA ARG A 94 7.20 9.57 -5.21
C ARG A 94 8.30 9.08 -6.14
N VAL A 95 8.01 8.06 -6.92
CA VAL A 95 8.91 7.52 -7.94
C VAL A 95 8.12 7.06 -9.16
N PRO A 96 8.69 7.12 -10.36
CA PRO A 96 8.14 6.36 -11.48
C PRO A 96 8.50 4.88 -11.29
N ILE A 97 7.56 4.01 -11.61
CA ILE A 97 7.84 2.57 -11.73
C ILE A 97 7.58 2.12 -13.16
N ARG A 98 8.32 1.09 -13.58
CA ARG A 98 8.13 0.41 -14.86
C ARG A 98 7.78 -1.04 -14.61
N ALA A 99 6.74 -1.50 -15.27
CA ALA A 99 6.33 -2.89 -15.26
C ALA A 99 6.37 -3.44 -16.70
N TRP A 100 6.91 -4.66 -16.84
CA TRP A 100 7.00 -5.38 -18.11
C TRP A 100 6.32 -6.72 -17.98
N PHE A 101 5.61 -7.15 -19.02
CA PHE A 101 4.80 -8.34 -19.02
C PHE A 101 5.19 -9.24 -20.20
N ASP A 102 5.16 -10.55 -19.97
CA ASP A 102 5.49 -11.62 -20.92
C ASP A 102 4.27 -12.14 -21.71
N ARG A 103 3.13 -11.45 -21.59
CA ARG A 103 1.86 -11.78 -22.24
C ARG A 103 1.12 -10.52 -22.64
N GLU A 104 0.10 -10.66 -23.47
CA GLU A 104 -0.74 -9.53 -23.91
C GLU A 104 -1.47 -8.88 -22.73
N VAL A 105 -1.88 -7.62 -22.92
CA VAL A 105 -2.50 -6.83 -21.85
C VAL A 105 -3.79 -7.46 -21.31
N GLU A 106 -4.54 -8.15 -22.17
CA GLU A 106 -5.77 -8.86 -21.84
C GLU A 106 -5.53 -10.06 -20.91
N GLU A 107 -4.34 -10.66 -20.97
CA GLU A 107 -3.96 -11.83 -20.20
C GLU A 107 -3.10 -11.49 -18.98
N ALA A 108 -2.59 -10.28 -18.90
CA ALA A 108 -1.67 -9.84 -17.87
C ALA A 108 -2.34 -9.62 -16.50
N GLY A 109 -3.67 -9.69 -16.42
CA GLY A 109 -4.41 -9.50 -15.17
C GLY A 109 -4.35 -8.07 -14.61
N VAL A 110 -4.14 -7.08 -15.49
CA VAL A 110 -4.06 -5.65 -15.10
C VAL A 110 -5.32 -4.87 -15.44
N LEU A 111 -6.25 -5.50 -16.19
CA LEU A 111 -7.49 -4.86 -16.62
C LEU A 111 -8.61 -5.12 -15.61
N THR A 112 -9.39 -4.10 -15.31
CA THR A 112 -10.60 -4.22 -14.50
C THR A 112 -11.55 -5.24 -15.12
N SER A 113 -12.03 -6.20 -14.35
CA SER A 113 -12.85 -7.34 -14.80
C SER A 113 -14.33 -7.01 -14.89
N GLU A 114 -14.81 -6.03 -14.12
CA GLU A 114 -16.24 -5.73 -13.96
C GLU A 114 -16.53 -4.22 -13.96
N GLY A 115 -17.80 -3.86 -14.01
CA GLY A 115 -18.28 -2.49 -13.88
C GLY A 115 -17.95 -1.58 -15.06
N GLU A 116 -18.07 -0.26 -14.86
CA GLU A 116 -17.84 0.75 -15.89
C GLU A 116 -16.38 0.83 -16.35
N GLY A 117 -15.46 0.37 -15.51
CA GLY A 117 -14.02 0.32 -15.80
C GLY A 117 -13.57 -0.93 -16.54
N LYS A 118 -14.46 -1.87 -16.86
CA LYS A 118 -14.11 -3.15 -17.50
C LYS A 118 -13.26 -2.98 -18.76
N GLY A 119 -12.17 -3.75 -18.82
CA GLY A 119 -11.21 -3.70 -19.93
C GLY A 119 -10.25 -2.50 -19.89
N LYS A 120 -10.22 -1.73 -18.82
CA LYS A 120 -9.30 -0.61 -18.61
C LYS A 120 -8.37 -0.87 -17.43
N ILE A 121 -7.20 -0.25 -17.44
CA ILE A 121 -6.35 -0.15 -16.25
C ILE A 121 -6.89 0.99 -15.39
N TRP A 122 -7.58 0.70 -14.31
CA TRP A 122 -8.34 1.66 -13.51
C TRP A 122 -7.48 2.83 -12.97
N TYR A 123 -6.22 2.54 -12.62
CA TYR A 123 -5.30 3.56 -12.09
C TYR A 123 -4.55 4.36 -13.17
N ARG A 124 -4.89 4.18 -14.46
CA ARG A 124 -4.17 4.82 -15.58
C ARG A 124 -4.12 6.34 -15.45
N GLU A 125 -5.27 6.96 -15.26
CA GLU A 125 -5.35 8.43 -15.14
C GLU A 125 -4.78 8.92 -13.80
N LEU A 126 -5.05 8.19 -12.72
CA LEU A 126 -4.58 8.49 -11.39
C LEU A 126 -3.05 8.60 -11.31
N THR A 127 -2.35 7.71 -12.00
CA THR A 127 -0.90 7.58 -11.96
C THR A 127 -0.16 8.20 -13.15
N GLY A 128 -0.91 8.70 -14.16
CA GLY A 128 -0.32 9.15 -15.42
C GLY A 128 0.32 8.02 -16.22
N LEU A 129 -0.25 6.81 -16.15
CA LEU A 129 0.32 5.62 -16.81
C LEU A 129 0.42 5.82 -18.32
N ARG A 130 1.60 5.49 -18.85
CA ARG A 130 1.88 5.46 -20.30
C ARG A 130 2.50 4.13 -20.70
N PHE A 131 2.09 3.58 -21.81
CA PHE A 131 2.74 2.41 -22.39
C PHE A 131 4.12 2.77 -22.94
N LEU A 132 5.03 1.80 -22.89
CA LEU A 132 6.42 1.95 -23.30
C LEU A 132 6.62 1.25 -24.65
N GLU A 133 7.11 2.02 -25.64
CA GLU A 133 7.43 1.51 -26.96
C GLU A 133 8.91 1.05 -27.05
N GLU A 134 9.77 1.66 -26.24
CA GLU A 134 11.21 1.43 -26.23
C GLU A 134 11.72 0.84 -24.92
N GLY A 135 12.93 0.27 -24.97
CA GLY A 135 13.60 -0.29 -23.79
C GLY A 135 13.02 -1.61 -23.31
N LYS A 136 12.32 -2.30 -24.20
CA LYS A 136 11.64 -3.57 -23.92
C LYS A 136 12.64 -4.68 -23.65
N PRO A 137 12.60 -5.33 -22.46
CA PRO A 137 13.41 -6.51 -22.19
C PRO A 137 13.07 -7.66 -23.13
N GLU A 138 14.05 -8.54 -23.40
CA GLU A 138 13.84 -9.75 -24.17
C GLU A 138 12.72 -10.60 -23.52
N GLY A 139 11.80 -11.12 -24.33
CA GLY A 139 10.66 -11.91 -23.85
C GLY A 139 9.46 -11.09 -23.35
N SER A 140 9.57 -9.76 -23.25
CA SER A 140 8.43 -8.94 -22.86
C SER A 140 7.52 -8.65 -24.07
N VAL A 141 6.22 -8.65 -23.84
CA VAL A 141 5.19 -8.35 -24.84
C VAL A 141 4.80 -6.87 -24.78
N PHE A 142 4.48 -6.36 -23.59
CA PHE A 142 4.25 -4.94 -23.37
C PHE A 142 4.82 -4.47 -22.04
N GLY A 143 4.85 -3.16 -21.86
CA GLY A 143 5.19 -2.54 -20.59
C GLY A 143 4.62 -1.16 -20.44
N PHE A 144 4.59 -0.68 -19.22
CA PHE A 144 4.16 0.69 -18.92
C PHE A 144 5.04 1.33 -17.83
N GLU A 145 5.00 2.64 -17.80
CA GLU A 145 5.52 3.47 -16.73
C GLU A 145 4.37 4.22 -16.08
N CYS A 146 4.35 4.29 -14.76
CA CYS A 146 3.36 5.05 -14.00
C CYS A 146 3.96 5.69 -12.76
N GLY A 147 3.36 6.77 -12.29
CA GLY A 147 3.69 7.40 -11.02
C GLY A 147 3.30 6.48 -9.86
N SER A 148 4.21 6.33 -8.91
CA SER A 148 4.01 5.46 -7.76
C SER A 148 4.77 5.98 -6.54
N PHE A 149 4.85 5.15 -5.50
CA PHE A 149 5.56 5.44 -4.27
C PHE A 149 6.45 4.27 -3.89
N VAL A 150 7.63 4.58 -3.34
CA VAL A 150 8.41 3.63 -2.54
C VAL A 150 8.29 3.99 -1.08
N VAL A 151 8.35 2.98 -0.23
CA VAL A 151 8.21 3.11 1.22
C VAL A 151 9.42 2.48 1.89
N ASP A 152 10.20 3.29 2.59
CA ASP A 152 11.19 2.78 3.55
C ASP A 152 10.46 2.29 4.79
N VAL A 153 10.16 1.00 4.83
CA VAL A 153 9.37 0.39 5.90
C VAL A 153 10.02 0.49 7.27
N GLN A 154 11.34 0.70 7.33
CA GLN A 154 12.07 0.89 8.58
C GLN A 154 11.80 2.26 9.20
N LYS A 155 11.41 3.23 8.39
CA LYS A 155 10.95 4.55 8.85
C LYS A 155 9.45 4.57 9.04
N TYR A 156 8.71 3.94 8.12
CA TYR A 156 7.26 4.00 8.09
C TYR A 156 6.60 3.30 9.28
N LEU A 157 7.05 2.11 9.65
CA LEU A 157 6.42 1.34 10.73
C LEU A 157 6.53 1.98 12.12
N PRO A 158 7.68 2.56 12.53
CA PRO A 158 7.79 3.24 13.82
C PRO A 158 7.23 4.66 13.83
N TRP A 159 6.98 5.26 12.66
CA TRP A 159 6.43 6.59 12.51
C TRP A 159 4.96 6.68 12.91
#